data_526f000ff3df342ec02d0375fcb69798
#
_entry.id   526f000ff3df342ec02d0375fcb69798
#
_cell.length_a   1.000
_cell.length_b   1.000
_cell.length_c   1.000
_cell.angle_alpha   90.00
_cell.angle_beta   90.00
_cell.angle_gamma   90.00
#
_symmetry.space_group_name_H-M   'P 1'
#
loop_
_entity.id
_entity.type
_entity.pdbx_description
1 polymer ?
#
loop_
_entity_poly.entity_id
_entity_poly.type
_entity_poly.pdbx_seq_one_letter_code
_entity_poly.pdbx_strand_id
1 'polypeptide(L)'
;VQTCALPISIEEDLPDYYDYYKGIGFYLEGGDGYYYFTRKESKVDLERKLEAIQKWIDYLSFLKTYHSAFGPGFLFRAADIEIQIGCDIELKEKATKLFSDKKKYDEVVGKLLKELESIGLIEKENELDGTYKVLSAFHYMEDLVDCITISEEVQDEIPE
;
A
#
# COMPACT_ATOMS: atom_id res chain seq x y z
N VAL A 1 -14.42 3.33 -2.38
CA VAL A 1 -14.83 3.51 -0.97
C VAL A 1 -14.31 4.87 -0.53
N GLN A 2 -15.24 5.80 -0.23
CA GLN A 2 -14.90 7.15 0.27
C GLN A 2 -14.29 7.04 1.67
N THR A 3 -13.01 7.29 1.82
CA THR A 3 -12.24 7.02 3.04
C THR A 3 -11.99 8.22 3.94
N CYS A 4 -12.31 9.45 3.55
CA CYS A 4 -11.95 10.64 4.34
C CYS A 4 -12.79 10.91 5.60
N ALA A 5 -14.02 10.40 5.71
CA ALA A 5 -14.89 10.60 6.88
C ALA A 5 -14.98 9.36 7.80
N LEU A 6 -14.64 8.19 7.31
CA LEU A 6 -14.78 6.91 8.02
C LEU A 6 -13.92 6.80 9.30
N PRO A 7 -12.65 7.25 9.35
CA PRO A 7 -11.84 7.13 10.57
C PRO A 7 -12.45 7.84 11.76
N ILE A 8 -12.93 9.08 11.59
CA ILE A 8 -13.52 9.88 12.69
C ILE A 8 -14.79 9.21 13.22
N SER A 9 -15.69 8.77 12.34
CA SER A 9 -16.92 8.08 12.73
C SER A 9 -16.64 6.75 13.45
N ILE A 10 -15.59 6.03 13.02
CA ILE A 10 -15.20 4.78 13.67
C ILE A 10 -14.60 5.06 15.05
N GLU A 11 -13.78 6.10 15.21
CA GLU A 11 -13.18 6.48 16.49
C GLU A 11 -14.22 6.88 17.54
N GLU A 12 -15.27 7.60 17.13
CA GLU A 12 -16.35 8.03 18.02
C GLU A 12 -17.19 6.86 18.54
N ASP A 13 -17.45 5.85 17.72
CA ASP A 13 -18.32 4.71 18.01
C ASP A 13 -17.59 3.36 17.97
N LEU A 14 -16.28 3.35 18.19
CA LEU A 14 -15.41 2.17 18.05
C LEU A 14 -15.94 0.89 18.74
N PRO A 15 -16.46 0.92 19.99
CA PRO A 15 -16.99 -0.26 20.66
C PRO A 15 -18.18 -0.88 19.92
N ASP A 16 -19.08 -0.05 19.39
CA ASP A 16 -20.29 -0.49 18.69
C ASP A 16 -19.93 -1.12 17.33
N TYR A 17 -18.97 -0.52 16.61
CA TYR A 17 -18.42 -1.11 15.39
C TYR A 17 -17.74 -2.45 15.65
N TYR A 18 -16.91 -2.53 16.71
CA TYR A 18 -16.22 -3.76 17.09
C TYR A 18 -17.19 -4.89 17.39
N ASP A 19 -18.19 -4.65 18.23
CA ASP A 19 -19.17 -5.67 18.62
C ASP A 19 -20.05 -6.11 17.44
N TYR A 20 -20.47 -5.18 16.58
CA TYR A 20 -21.24 -5.47 15.38
C TYR A 20 -20.48 -6.40 14.43
N TYR A 21 -19.25 -6.02 14.06
CA TYR A 21 -18.47 -6.78 13.09
C TYR A 21 -17.98 -8.11 13.64
N LYS A 22 -17.64 -8.19 14.92
CA LYS A 22 -17.32 -9.43 15.61
C LYS A 22 -18.49 -10.43 15.56
N GLY A 23 -19.71 -9.94 15.66
CA GLY A 23 -20.92 -10.77 15.54
C GLY A 23 -21.08 -11.46 14.20
N ILE A 24 -20.50 -10.94 13.13
CA ILE A 24 -20.50 -11.51 11.78
C ILE A 24 -19.14 -12.10 11.37
N GLY A 25 -18.23 -12.30 12.32
CA GLY A 25 -16.96 -13.00 12.11
C GLY A 25 -15.80 -12.14 11.57
N PHE A 26 -15.93 -10.81 11.63
CA PHE A 26 -14.88 -9.87 11.32
C PHE A 26 -14.35 -9.21 12.59
N TYR A 27 -13.05 -8.93 12.62
CA TYR A 27 -12.40 -8.18 13.69
C TYR A 27 -11.91 -6.86 13.11
N LEU A 28 -12.29 -5.76 13.76
CA LEU A 28 -11.82 -4.43 13.40
C LEU A 28 -10.48 -4.17 14.10
N GLU A 29 -9.45 -3.90 13.32
CA GLU A 29 -8.10 -3.59 13.78
C GLU A 29 -7.76 -2.16 13.35
N GLY A 30 -6.91 -1.47 14.11
CA GLY A 30 -6.50 -0.10 13.81
C GLY A 30 -5.00 0.08 13.83
N GLY A 31 -4.50 0.96 12.95
CA GLY A 31 -3.15 1.48 12.93
C GLY A 31 -3.15 3.00 13.04
N ASP A 32 -2.05 3.64 12.65
CA ASP A 32 -1.91 5.10 12.69
C ASP A 32 -2.72 5.76 11.56
N GLY A 33 -3.92 6.26 11.92
CA GLY A 33 -4.83 6.95 11.02
C GLY A 33 -5.55 6.06 10.00
N TYR A 34 -5.60 4.75 10.20
CA TYR A 34 -6.36 3.82 9.36
C TYR A 34 -7.00 2.68 10.16
N TYR A 35 -8.03 2.04 9.57
CA TYR A 35 -8.69 0.85 10.10
C TYR A 35 -8.81 -0.23 9.02
N TYR A 36 -8.75 -1.49 9.43
CA TYR A 36 -8.93 -2.65 8.54
C TYR A 36 -9.66 -3.79 9.25
N PHE A 37 -10.23 -4.70 8.44
CA PHE A 37 -10.94 -5.86 8.96
C PHE A 37 -10.10 -7.12 8.76
N THR A 38 -10.01 -7.93 9.84
CA THR A 38 -9.45 -9.28 9.78
C THR A 38 -10.55 -10.32 9.98
N ARG A 39 -10.30 -11.53 9.52
CA ARG A 39 -11.14 -12.69 9.75
C ARG A 39 -10.27 -13.95 9.81
N LYS A 40 -10.82 -15.05 10.33
CA LYS A 40 -10.16 -16.36 10.22
C LYS A 40 -10.10 -16.77 8.75
N GLU A 41 -8.91 -17.07 8.28
CA GLU A 41 -8.64 -17.36 6.88
C GLU A 41 -8.25 -18.81 6.65
N SER A 42 -8.55 -19.31 5.44
CA SER A 42 -8.09 -20.61 4.99
C SER A 42 -6.59 -20.53 4.58
N LYS A 43 -5.93 -21.70 4.52
CA LYS A 43 -4.53 -21.77 4.05
C LYS A 43 -4.36 -21.19 2.63
N VAL A 44 -5.33 -21.40 1.76
CA VAL A 44 -5.33 -20.88 0.37
C VAL A 44 -5.43 -19.34 0.36
N ASP A 45 -6.24 -18.76 1.25
CA ASP A 45 -6.35 -17.30 1.35
C ASP A 45 -5.06 -16.67 1.90
N LEU A 46 -4.39 -17.35 2.83
CA LEU A 46 -3.07 -16.92 3.33
C LEU A 46 -2.00 -16.96 2.23
N GLU A 47 -1.96 -17.99 1.40
CA GLU A 47 -1.03 -18.08 0.27
C GLU A 47 -1.24 -16.92 -0.72
N ARG A 48 -2.49 -16.60 -1.06
CA ARG A 48 -2.81 -15.44 -1.92
C ARG A 48 -2.41 -14.10 -1.29
N LYS A 49 -2.52 -13.98 0.03
CA LYS A 49 -2.06 -12.78 0.75
C LYS A 49 -0.55 -12.63 0.70
N LEU A 50 0.19 -13.72 0.86
CA LEU A 50 1.66 -13.71 0.74
C LEU A 50 2.11 -13.24 -0.66
N GLU A 51 1.45 -13.70 -1.73
CA GLU A 51 1.72 -13.20 -3.09
C GLU A 51 1.42 -11.69 -3.23
N ALA A 52 0.33 -11.21 -2.63
CA ALA A 52 -0.01 -9.80 -2.64
C ALA A 52 1.01 -8.95 -1.86
N ILE A 53 1.51 -9.46 -0.75
CA ILE A 53 2.52 -8.79 0.07
C ILE A 53 3.84 -8.67 -0.69
N GLN A 54 4.28 -9.73 -1.40
CA GLN A 54 5.48 -9.67 -2.24
C GLN A 54 5.38 -8.53 -3.26
N LYS A 55 4.22 -8.39 -3.89
CA LYS A 55 3.94 -7.29 -4.81
C LYS A 55 4.00 -5.92 -4.13
N TRP A 56 3.52 -5.81 -2.90
CA TRP A 56 3.58 -4.56 -2.13
C TRP A 56 5.00 -4.17 -1.71
N ILE A 57 5.86 -5.14 -1.42
CA ILE A 57 7.29 -4.92 -1.20
C ILE A 57 7.91 -4.25 -2.43
N ASP A 58 7.64 -4.77 -3.61
CA ASP A 58 8.14 -4.19 -4.86
C ASP A 58 7.60 -2.77 -5.10
N TYR A 59 6.31 -2.54 -4.84
CA TYR A 59 5.68 -1.22 -4.96
C TYR A 59 6.28 -0.22 -3.97
N LEU A 60 6.40 -0.61 -2.70
CA LEU A 60 6.98 0.24 -1.66
C LEU A 60 8.44 0.57 -1.98
N SER A 61 9.23 -0.43 -2.36
CA SER A 61 10.62 -0.25 -2.78
C SER A 61 10.75 0.73 -3.95
N PHE A 62 9.91 0.63 -4.97
CA PHE A 62 9.88 1.55 -6.09
C PHE A 62 9.52 2.98 -5.65
N LEU A 63 8.43 3.14 -4.88
CA LEU A 63 7.93 4.45 -4.45
C LEU A 63 8.92 5.17 -3.50
N LYS A 64 9.57 4.44 -2.59
CA LYS A 64 10.61 4.99 -1.70
C LYS A 64 11.90 5.33 -2.46
N THR A 65 12.22 4.63 -3.54
CA THR A 65 13.33 5.00 -4.44
C THR A 65 12.99 6.26 -5.25
N TYR A 66 11.73 6.39 -5.70
CA TYR A 66 11.27 7.63 -6.33
C TYR A 66 11.42 8.82 -5.38
N HIS A 67 10.97 8.69 -4.14
CA HIS A 67 11.11 9.73 -3.13
C HIS A 67 11.12 9.11 -1.73
N SER A 68 12.19 9.31 -0.96
CA SER A 68 12.35 8.71 0.38
C SER A 68 11.24 9.08 1.37
N ALA A 69 10.65 10.27 1.25
CA ALA A 69 9.52 10.73 2.05
C ALA A 69 8.14 10.35 1.46
N PHE A 70 8.09 9.44 0.47
CA PHE A 70 6.81 8.99 -0.07
C PHE A 70 6.01 8.27 1.02
N GLY A 71 4.86 8.84 1.39
CA GLY A 71 4.04 8.38 2.49
C GLY A 71 2.79 9.25 2.65
N PRO A 72 1.96 9.04 3.68
CA PRO A 72 0.71 9.75 3.88
C PRO A 72 0.84 11.27 3.79
N GLY A 73 -0.05 11.88 3.02
CA GLY A 73 -0.05 13.32 2.74
C GLY A 73 0.89 13.77 1.61
N PHE A 74 1.73 12.88 1.07
CA PHE A 74 2.61 13.23 -0.04
C PHE A 74 1.80 13.48 -1.32
N LEU A 75 2.11 14.59 -2.00
CA LEU A 75 1.48 14.97 -3.27
C LEU A 75 2.45 14.72 -4.42
N PHE A 76 1.97 14.13 -5.52
CA PHE A 76 2.80 13.81 -6.67
C PHE A 76 1.96 13.70 -7.95
N ARG A 77 2.63 13.70 -9.11
CA ARG A 77 2.01 13.47 -10.41
C ARG A 77 2.65 12.29 -11.12
N ALA A 78 1.87 11.57 -11.93
CA ALA A 78 2.37 10.48 -12.76
C ALA A 78 3.55 10.89 -13.65
N ALA A 79 3.43 12.06 -14.28
CA ALA A 79 4.46 12.61 -15.17
C ALA A 79 5.82 12.84 -14.45
N ASP A 80 5.80 13.22 -13.18
CA ASP A 80 7.04 13.45 -12.42
C ASP A 80 7.77 12.12 -12.17
N ILE A 81 7.04 11.04 -11.87
CA ILE A 81 7.60 9.68 -11.75
C ILE A 81 8.18 9.22 -13.10
N GLU A 82 7.45 9.40 -14.19
CA GLU A 82 7.90 9.00 -15.54
C GLU A 82 9.19 9.70 -15.95
N ILE A 83 9.29 11.00 -15.69
CA ILE A 83 10.51 11.79 -15.96
C ILE A 83 11.68 11.24 -15.13
N GLN A 84 11.46 10.97 -13.85
CA GLN A 84 12.50 10.49 -12.96
C GLN A 84 12.99 9.08 -13.33
N ILE A 85 12.11 8.18 -13.76
CA ILE A 85 12.50 6.86 -14.30
C ILE A 85 13.46 7.03 -15.49
N GLY A 86 13.28 8.06 -16.31
CA GLY A 86 14.17 8.37 -17.43
C GLY A 86 15.58 8.82 -17.01
N CYS A 87 15.73 9.36 -15.80
CA CYS A 87 16.96 9.98 -15.29
C CYS A 87 17.70 9.10 -14.26
N ASP A 88 17.00 8.20 -13.57
CA ASP A 88 17.52 7.40 -12.47
C ASP A 88 17.59 5.91 -12.86
N ILE A 89 18.80 5.34 -12.79
CA ILE A 89 19.08 3.96 -13.21
C ILE A 89 18.41 2.96 -12.26
N GLU A 90 18.48 3.19 -10.95
CA GLU A 90 17.89 2.30 -9.94
C GLU A 90 16.36 2.28 -10.06
N LEU A 91 15.75 3.47 -10.18
CA LEU A 91 14.31 3.59 -10.37
C LEU A 91 13.84 2.91 -11.66
N LYS A 92 14.64 3.02 -12.73
CA LYS A 92 14.38 2.34 -14.00
C LYS A 92 14.42 0.82 -13.88
N GLU A 93 15.41 0.27 -13.16
CA GLU A 93 15.50 -1.17 -12.94
C GLU A 93 14.29 -1.68 -12.13
N LYS A 94 13.91 -0.96 -11.07
CA LYS A 94 12.72 -1.30 -10.28
C LYS A 94 11.44 -1.19 -11.10
N ALA A 95 11.27 -0.14 -11.91
CA ALA A 95 10.12 0.00 -12.81
C ALA A 95 9.96 -1.19 -13.77
N THR A 96 11.07 -1.69 -14.30
CA THR A 96 11.08 -2.84 -15.22
C THR A 96 10.64 -4.14 -14.52
N LYS A 97 10.90 -4.28 -13.23
CA LYS A 97 10.52 -5.46 -12.43
C LYS A 97 9.04 -5.44 -12.03
N LEU A 98 8.44 -4.26 -11.85
CA LEU A 98 7.06 -4.14 -11.35
C LEU A 98 6.03 -4.87 -12.23
N PHE A 99 6.17 -4.75 -13.56
CA PHE A 99 5.25 -5.34 -14.52
C PHE A 99 6.01 -5.85 -15.74
N SER A 100 6.28 -7.14 -15.78
CA SER A 100 7.03 -7.80 -16.86
C SER A 100 6.34 -7.72 -18.25
N ASP A 101 5.02 -7.49 -18.25
CA ASP A 101 4.18 -7.34 -19.46
C ASP A 101 4.21 -5.92 -20.05
N LYS A 102 4.73 -4.94 -19.32
CA LYS A 102 4.77 -3.52 -19.73
C LYS A 102 6.16 -3.10 -20.19
N LYS A 103 6.24 -2.42 -21.32
CA LYS A 103 7.50 -1.94 -21.92
C LYS A 103 7.68 -0.43 -21.84
N LYS A 104 6.58 0.31 -21.66
CA LYS A 104 6.60 1.76 -21.59
C LYS A 104 6.38 2.22 -20.15
N TYR A 105 7.08 3.26 -19.75
CA TYR A 105 7.01 3.77 -18.36
C TYR A 105 5.66 4.38 -18.03
N ASP A 106 5.01 5.05 -18.97
CA ASP A 106 3.65 5.56 -18.81
C ASP A 106 2.65 4.42 -18.50
N GLU A 107 2.78 3.27 -19.16
CA GLU A 107 1.96 2.09 -18.91
C GLU A 107 2.25 1.46 -17.53
N VAL A 108 3.53 1.43 -17.12
CA VAL A 108 3.96 0.92 -15.81
C VAL A 108 3.41 1.80 -14.69
N VAL A 109 3.66 3.11 -14.78
CA VAL A 109 3.20 4.09 -13.79
C VAL A 109 1.67 4.13 -13.75
N GLY A 110 1.01 4.20 -14.90
CA GLY A 110 -0.45 4.20 -14.97
C GLY A 110 -1.09 2.96 -14.35
N LYS A 111 -0.52 1.77 -14.55
CA LYS A 111 -1.00 0.53 -13.93
C LYS A 111 -0.77 0.54 -12.42
N LEU A 112 0.42 0.96 -11.95
CA LEU A 112 0.74 1.07 -10.54
C LEU A 112 -0.25 2.01 -9.82
N LEU A 113 -0.45 3.22 -10.33
CA LEU A 113 -1.35 4.20 -9.72
C LEU A 113 -2.79 3.70 -9.69
N LYS A 114 -3.26 3.06 -10.75
CA LYS A 114 -4.60 2.48 -10.81
C LYS A 114 -4.79 1.39 -9.75
N GLU A 115 -3.78 0.56 -9.51
CA GLU A 115 -3.84 -0.46 -8.47
C GLU A 115 -3.83 0.16 -7.07
N LEU A 116 -2.94 1.13 -6.79
CA LEU A 116 -2.89 1.84 -5.51
C LEU A 116 -4.20 2.60 -5.22
N GLU A 117 -4.80 3.23 -6.23
CA GLU A 117 -6.09 3.90 -6.12
C GLU A 117 -7.23 2.91 -5.85
N SER A 118 -7.23 1.75 -6.53
CA SER A 118 -8.27 0.72 -6.37
C SER A 118 -8.31 0.10 -4.96
N ILE A 119 -7.17 0.03 -4.27
CA ILE A 119 -7.08 -0.46 -2.90
C ILE A 119 -7.13 0.66 -1.85
N GLY A 120 -7.28 1.93 -2.28
CA GLY A 120 -7.47 3.07 -1.39
C GLY A 120 -6.20 3.58 -0.71
N LEU A 121 -5.03 3.39 -1.31
CA LEU A 121 -3.75 3.92 -0.80
C LEU A 121 -3.42 5.31 -1.31
N ILE A 122 -3.98 5.69 -2.44
CA ILE A 122 -3.89 7.03 -3.03
C ILE A 122 -5.25 7.48 -3.54
N GLU A 123 -5.42 8.78 -3.70
CA GLU A 123 -6.58 9.38 -4.36
C GLU A 123 -6.15 10.51 -5.30
N LYS A 124 -6.98 10.82 -6.30
CA LYS A 124 -6.78 12.02 -7.11
C LYS A 124 -7.21 13.23 -6.30
N GLU A 125 -6.25 14.09 -5.97
CA GLU A 125 -6.51 15.36 -5.30
C GLU A 125 -7.01 16.42 -6.29
N ASN A 126 -6.46 16.42 -7.51
CA ASN A 126 -6.85 17.36 -8.56
C ASN A 126 -6.86 16.65 -9.92
N GLU A 127 -8.04 16.60 -10.56
CA GLU A 127 -8.19 15.99 -11.89
C GLU A 127 -7.60 16.86 -13.01
N LEU A 128 -7.54 18.19 -12.83
CA LEU A 128 -7.12 19.11 -13.88
C LEU A 128 -5.61 19.03 -14.16
N ASP A 129 -4.81 18.87 -13.11
CA ASP A 129 -3.35 18.77 -13.22
C ASP A 129 -2.80 17.37 -12.98
N GLY A 130 -3.69 16.40 -12.69
CA GLY A 130 -3.33 15.01 -12.47
C GLY A 130 -2.55 14.75 -11.17
N THR A 131 -2.75 15.59 -10.15
CA THR A 131 -2.11 15.43 -8.83
C THR A 131 -2.82 14.35 -8.03
N TYR A 132 -2.02 13.45 -7.46
CA TYR A 132 -2.43 12.41 -6.52
C TYR A 132 -1.95 12.75 -5.11
N LYS A 133 -2.68 12.25 -4.12
CA LYS A 133 -2.34 12.31 -2.70
C LYS A 133 -2.26 10.93 -2.11
N VAL A 134 -1.23 10.68 -1.32
CA VAL A 134 -1.09 9.44 -0.56
C VAL A 134 -1.98 9.52 0.69
N LEU A 135 -2.80 8.49 0.90
CA LEU A 135 -3.73 8.39 2.02
C LEU A 135 -3.08 7.71 3.25
N SER A 136 -3.68 7.89 4.43
CA SER A 136 -3.21 7.27 5.67
C SER A 136 -3.19 5.75 5.64
N ALA A 137 -4.05 5.12 4.84
CA ALA A 137 -4.04 3.67 4.63
C ALA A 137 -2.71 3.13 4.04
N PHE A 138 -1.84 4.00 3.52
CA PHE A 138 -0.51 3.65 3.06
C PHE A 138 0.38 3.12 4.20
N HIS A 139 0.19 3.60 5.43
CA HIS A 139 0.86 3.07 6.62
C HIS A 139 0.61 1.57 6.81
N TYR A 140 -0.60 1.08 6.51
CA TYR A 140 -0.87 -0.36 6.58
C TYR A 140 0.04 -1.18 5.67
N MET A 141 0.35 -0.67 4.48
CA MET A 141 1.29 -1.33 3.57
C MET A 141 2.72 -1.29 4.12
N GLU A 142 3.14 -0.16 4.70
CA GLU A 142 4.46 -0.01 5.34
C GLU A 142 4.60 -0.97 6.53
N ASP A 143 3.66 -0.94 7.47
CA ASP A 143 3.65 -1.79 8.66
C ASP A 143 3.68 -3.28 8.30
N LEU A 144 2.96 -3.67 7.26
CA LEU A 144 2.91 -5.06 6.82
C LEU A 144 4.25 -5.53 6.23
N VAL A 145 4.91 -4.70 5.45
CA VAL A 145 6.24 -4.99 4.88
C VAL A 145 7.29 -5.07 5.98
N ASP A 146 7.25 -4.15 6.95
CA ASP A 146 8.18 -4.13 8.10
C ASP A 146 8.03 -5.39 8.97
N CYS A 147 6.80 -5.86 9.21
CA CYS A 147 6.57 -7.11 9.95
C CYS A 147 7.23 -8.33 9.29
N ILE A 148 7.30 -8.39 7.96
CA ILE A 148 7.92 -9.50 7.23
C ILE A 148 9.43 -9.44 7.32
N THR A 149 10.01 -8.26 7.15
CA THR A 149 11.45 -8.04 7.23
C THR A 149 12.01 -8.46 8.59
N ILE A 150 11.32 -8.09 9.70
CA ILE A 150 11.70 -8.49 11.06
C ILE A 150 11.63 -10.01 11.23
N SER A 151 10.65 -10.68 10.62
CA SER A 151 10.50 -12.15 10.71
C SER A 151 11.62 -12.90 10.00
N GLU A 152 12.17 -12.37 8.93
CA GLU A 152 13.32 -12.96 8.22
C GLU A 152 14.61 -12.81 9.02
N GLU A 153 14.86 -11.65 9.61
CA GLU A 153 16.03 -11.40 10.47
C GLU A 153 16.07 -12.31 11.70
N VAL A 154 14.92 -12.60 12.30
CA VAL A 154 14.83 -13.50 13.48
C VAL A 154 15.10 -14.98 13.11
N GLN A 155 14.80 -15.40 11.89
CA GLN A 155 15.08 -16.77 11.44
C GLN A 155 16.58 -17.03 11.20
N ASP A 156 17.33 -16.01 10.80
CA ASP A 156 18.77 -16.11 10.59
C ASP A 156 19.58 -16.09 11.89
N GLU A 157 18.98 -15.70 13.02
CA GLU A 157 19.65 -15.65 14.34
C GLU A 157 19.45 -16.89 15.21
N ILE A 158 18.76 -17.96 14.75
CA ILE A 158 18.61 -19.20 15.54
C ILE A 158 19.86 -20.07 15.30
N PRO A 159 20.79 -20.18 16.26
CA PRO A 159 21.92 -21.11 16.15
C PRO A 159 21.41 -22.56 16.23
N GLU A 160 21.95 -23.42 15.40
CA GLU A 160 21.75 -24.87 15.48
C GLU A 160 22.20 -25.46 16.84
#